data_fc8869e07060e11eae6992af259609bc
#
_entry.id   fc8869e07060e11eae6992af259609bc
#
_cell.length_a   1.000
_cell.length_b   1.000
_cell.length_c   1.000
_cell.angle_alpha   90.00
_cell.angle_beta   90.00
_cell.angle_gamma   90.00
#
_symmetry.space_group_name_H-M   'P 1'
#
loop_
_entity.id
_entity.type
_entity.pdbx_description
1 polymer ?
#
loop_
_entity_poly.entity_id
_entity_poly.type
_entity_poly.pdbx_seq_one_letter_code
_entity_poly.pdbx_strand_id
1 'polypeptide(L)'
;MKSLIRLWAEQMRSAGLVTSAFSLAFHSWTIDTGPLVESNADIWDEITAMLGRGKVEAASHALRHHLEYVSRHLADQLGAAPTFRADGNYELGELLPSVLSRMKQLYGKVADAAQSWGDDSAKEIIAKRKDALARSSASTNVEQWAVNKAVHYNEWANFGKRDFEPVVAAFKDLLECFRCDKCQSWLHVTPRQRPESLRCTCSTVNLNLMPKPK
;
A
#
# COMPACT_ATOMS: atom_id res chain seq x y z
N MET A 1 -13.05 -6.80 -11.91
CA MET A 1 -13.39 -5.63 -12.75
C MET A 1 -13.35 -4.29 -11.98
N LYS A 2 -13.99 -4.16 -10.78
CA LYS A 2 -13.97 -2.91 -9.97
C LYS A 2 -12.55 -2.40 -9.64
N SER A 3 -11.60 -3.28 -9.34
CA SER A 3 -10.21 -2.92 -9.01
C SER A 3 -9.43 -2.34 -10.20
N LEU A 4 -9.69 -2.83 -11.42
CA LEU A 4 -9.02 -2.35 -12.64
C LEU A 4 -9.44 -0.92 -12.99
N ILE A 5 -10.72 -0.57 -12.80
CA ILE A 5 -11.21 0.78 -13.08
C ILE A 5 -10.63 1.79 -12.09
N ARG A 6 -10.55 1.44 -10.80
CA ARG A 6 -9.90 2.29 -9.78
C ARG A 6 -8.42 2.49 -10.08
N LEU A 7 -7.72 1.41 -10.41
CA LEU A 7 -6.30 1.45 -10.79
C LEU A 7 -6.08 2.33 -12.02
N TRP A 8 -6.91 2.18 -13.04
CA TRP A 8 -6.87 2.99 -14.25
C TRP A 8 -7.11 4.47 -13.94
N ALA A 9 -8.12 4.80 -13.12
CA ALA A 9 -8.41 6.18 -12.71
C ALA A 9 -7.26 6.82 -11.92
N GLU A 10 -6.57 6.06 -11.07
CA GLU A 10 -5.37 6.52 -10.37
C GLU A 10 -4.18 6.73 -11.31
N GLN A 11 -3.97 5.83 -12.26
CA GLN A 11 -2.93 5.97 -13.28
C GLN A 11 -3.17 7.21 -14.16
N MET A 12 -4.41 7.46 -14.57
CA MET A 12 -4.77 8.62 -15.37
C MET A 12 -4.56 9.93 -14.59
N ARG A 13 -4.88 9.95 -13.30
CA ARG A 13 -4.59 11.10 -12.42
C ARG A 13 -3.08 11.32 -12.24
N SER A 14 -2.34 10.26 -11.97
CA SER A 14 -0.89 10.34 -11.78
C SER A 14 -0.15 10.74 -13.05
N ALA A 15 -0.70 10.39 -14.22
CA ALA A 15 -0.19 10.83 -15.53
C ALA A 15 -0.59 12.27 -15.89
N GLY A 16 -1.38 12.95 -15.05
CA GLY A 16 -1.87 14.32 -15.34
C GLY A 16 -2.88 14.39 -16.48
N LEU A 17 -3.42 13.26 -16.92
CA LEU A 17 -4.36 13.18 -18.04
C LEU A 17 -5.79 13.57 -17.64
N VAL A 18 -6.10 13.49 -16.34
CA VAL A 18 -7.37 13.92 -15.77
C VAL A 18 -7.14 14.67 -14.45
N THR A 19 -7.87 15.75 -14.24
CA THR A 19 -7.78 16.55 -13.00
C THR A 19 -8.54 15.90 -11.85
N SER A 20 -9.62 15.19 -12.16
CA SER A 20 -10.41 14.42 -11.20
C SER A 20 -10.96 13.16 -11.86
N ALA A 21 -10.89 12.04 -11.17
CA ALA A 21 -11.55 10.81 -11.59
C ALA A 21 -12.31 10.24 -10.41
N PHE A 22 -13.59 9.98 -10.61
CA PHE A 22 -14.45 9.35 -9.62
C PHE A 22 -14.76 7.94 -10.08
N SER A 23 -14.50 6.98 -9.18
CA SER A 23 -14.95 5.61 -9.36
C SER A 23 -16.14 5.39 -8.45
N LEU A 24 -17.30 5.17 -9.01
CA LEU A 24 -18.49 4.79 -8.28
C LEU A 24 -18.62 3.27 -8.28
N ALA A 25 -18.67 2.68 -7.11
CA ALA A 25 -18.99 1.27 -6.94
C ALA A 25 -20.44 1.16 -6.46
N PHE A 26 -21.21 0.29 -7.09
CA PHE A 26 -22.55 -0.03 -6.66
C PHE A 26 -22.52 -1.29 -5.80
N HIS A 27 -23.00 -1.19 -4.56
CA HIS A 27 -23.02 -2.30 -3.61
C HIS A 27 -24.13 -3.29 -3.90
N SER A 28 -25.31 -2.75 -4.09
CA SER A 28 -26.51 -3.50 -4.39
C SER A 28 -27.43 -2.67 -5.24
N TRP A 29 -28.31 -3.34 -5.92
CA TRP A 29 -29.38 -2.73 -6.68
C TRP A 29 -30.67 -3.46 -6.36
N THR A 30 -31.69 -2.71 -5.96
CA THR A 30 -33.04 -3.19 -5.84
C THR A 30 -33.98 -2.32 -6.66
N ILE A 31 -35.11 -2.87 -7.06
CA ILE A 31 -36.10 -2.13 -7.87
C ILE A 31 -36.67 -0.96 -7.09
N ASP A 32 -36.71 -1.05 -5.77
CA ASP A 32 -37.30 -0.05 -4.89
C ASP A 32 -36.33 1.06 -4.49
N THR A 33 -35.04 0.74 -4.35
CA THR A 33 -34.02 1.70 -3.88
C THR A 33 -33.06 2.17 -4.98
N GLY A 34 -33.13 1.54 -6.15
CA GLY A 34 -32.12 1.79 -7.20
C GLY A 34 -30.71 1.35 -6.81
N PRO A 35 -29.70 1.79 -7.56
CA PRO A 35 -28.30 1.47 -7.27
C PRO A 35 -27.84 2.23 -6.03
N LEU A 36 -27.42 1.49 -5.00
CA LEU A 36 -26.75 2.08 -3.84
C LEU A 36 -25.28 2.31 -4.18
N VAL A 37 -24.89 3.58 -4.19
CA VAL A 37 -23.52 4.01 -4.46
C VAL A 37 -22.70 3.79 -3.19
N GLU A 38 -21.60 3.06 -3.30
CA GLU A 38 -20.60 2.96 -2.24
C GLU A 38 -20.03 4.37 -1.97
N SER A 39 -20.13 4.84 -0.73
CA SER A 39 -19.55 6.13 -0.36
C SER A 39 -18.02 6.09 -0.62
N ASN A 40 -17.47 7.22 -1.09
CA ASN A 40 -16.01 7.41 -1.16
C ASN A 40 -15.39 7.62 0.25
N ALA A 41 -15.99 7.03 1.29
CA ALA A 41 -15.42 7.08 2.62
C ALA A 41 -14.00 6.49 2.60
N ASP A 42 -13.10 7.12 3.30
CA ASP A 42 -11.78 6.55 3.52
C ASP A 42 -11.95 5.18 4.16
N ILE A 43 -11.26 4.18 3.63
CA ILE A 43 -11.34 2.81 4.16
C ILE A 43 -11.02 2.75 5.66
N TRP A 44 -10.14 3.64 6.14
CA TRP A 44 -9.79 3.72 7.55
C TRP A 44 -10.95 4.22 8.41
N ASP A 45 -11.75 5.15 7.90
CA ASP A 45 -12.97 5.62 8.56
C ASP A 45 -14.03 4.53 8.59
N GLU A 46 -14.17 3.77 7.50
CA GLU A 46 -15.07 2.63 7.42
C GLU A 46 -14.71 1.53 8.43
N ILE A 47 -13.43 1.14 8.48
CA ILE A 47 -12.91 0.16 9.46
C ILE A 47 -13.16 0.65 10.89
N THR A 48 -12.87 1.94 11.15
CA THR A 48 -13.09 2.55 12.47
C THR A 48 -14.56 2.53 12.87
N ALA A 49 -15.46 2.82 11.93
CA ALA A 49 -16.90 2.76 12.16
C ALA A 49 -17.39 1.33 12.44
N MET A 50 -16.85 0.32 11.74
CA MET A 50 -17.15 -1.08 12.01
C MET A 50 -16.69 -1.49 13.41
N LEU A 51 -15.49 -1.09 13.81
CA LEU A 51 -14.96 -1.34 15.16
C LEU A 51 -15.77 -0.61 16.25
N GLY A 52 -16.23 0.61 15.96
CA GLY A 52 -17.13 1.36 16.84
C GLY A 52 -18.46 0.64 17.11
N ARG A 53 -18.92 -0.18 16.16
CA ARG A 53 -20.13 -1.01 16.26
C ARG A 53 -19.87 -2.43 16.78
N GLY A 54 -18.63 -2.75 17.20
CA GLY A 54 -18.23 -4.08 17.64
C GLY A 54 -18.13 -5.13 16.53
N LYS A 55 -18.14 -4.73 15.25
CA LYS A 55 -18.06 -5.63 14.08
C LYS A 55 -16.61 -5.92 13.70
N VAL A 56 -15.86 -6.57 14.60
CA VAL A 56 -14.42 -6.81 14.42
C VAL A 56 -14.14 -7.69 13.21
N GLU A 57 -14.92 -8.73 12.98
CA GLU A 57 -14.80 -9.61 11.82
C GLU A 57 -14.96 -8.85 10.50
N ALA A 58 -15.99 -8.02 10.38
CA ALA A 58 -16.19 -7.20 9.18
C ALA A 58 -15.03 -6.21 8.96
N ALA A 59 -14.53 -5.60 10.04
CA ALA A 59 -13.38 -4.72 10.01
C ALA A 59 -12.10 -5.45 9.55
N SER A 60 -11.88 -6.68 10.01
CA SER A 60 -10.72 -7.49 9.62
C SER A 60 -10.78 -7.91 8.14
N HIS A 61 -11.95 -8.27 7.64
CA HIS A 61 -12.16 -8.53 6.21
C HIS A 61 -11.90 -7.28 5.35
N ALA A 62 -12.43 -6.13 5.76
CA ALA A 62 -12.21 -4.86 5.07
C ALA A 62 -10.72 -4.49 5.04
N LEU A 63 -10.01 -4.62 6.18
CA LEU A 63 -8.57 -4.39 6.26
C LEU A 63 -7.81 -5.33 5.33
N ARG A 64 -8.08 -6.64 5.38
CA ARG A 64 -7.41 -7.63 4.53
C ARG A 64 -7.58 -7.31 3.05
N HIS A 65 -8.80 -7.07 2.59
CA HIS A 65 -9.07 -6.71 1.20
C HIS A 65 -8.35 -5.44 0.77
N HIS A 66 -8.32 -4.43 1.65
CA HIS A 66 -7.56 -3.21 1.39
C HIS A 66 -6.06 -3.47 1.25
N LEU A 67 -5.48 -4.26 2.15
CA LEU A 67 -4.07 -4.62 2.12
C LEU A 67 -3.71 -5.43 0.87
N GLU A 68 -4.55 -6.39 0.45
CA GLU A 68 -4.36 -7.14 -0.78
C GLU A 68 -4.40 -6.23 -2.01
N TYR A 69 -5.38 -5.33 -2.08
CA TYR A 69 -5.50 -4.35 -3.15
C TYR A 69 -4.29 -3.43 -3.24
N VAL A 70 -3.90 -2.81 -2.12
CA VAL A 70 -2.77 -1.88 -2.07
C VAL A 70 -1.45 -2.61 -2.35
N SER A 71 -1.25 -3.80 -1.80
CA SER A 71 -0.04 -4.59 -2.04
C SER A 71 0.11 -4.97 -3.53
N ARG A 72 -0.99 -5.31 -4.20
CA ARG A 72 -0.98 -5.58 -5.66
C ARG A 72 -0.61 -4.32 -6.45
N HIS A 73 -1.20 -3.18 -6.09
CA HIS A 73 -0.87 -1.90 -6.70
C HIS A 73 0.60 -1.53 -6.51
N LEU A 74 1.10 -1.64 -5.28
CA LEU A 74 2.51 -1.36 -4.96
C LEU A 74 3.47 -2.34 -5.65
N ALA A 75 3.09 -3.60 -5.79
CA ALA A 75 3.90 -4.57 -6.54
C ALA A 75 4.10 -4.13 -7.99
N ASP A 76 3.05 -3.66 -8.66
CA ASP A 76 3.13 -3.11 -10.02
C ASP A 76 3.98 -1.83 -10.05
N GLN A 77 3.70 -0.87 -9.18
CA GLN A 77 4.38 0.43 -9.15
C GLN A 77 5.87 0.36 -8.84
N LEU A 78 6.27 -0.58 -8.00
CA LEU A 78 7.67 -0.75 -7.57
C LEU A 78 8.42 -1.80 -8.41
N GLY A 79 7.71 -2.57 -9.25
CA GLY A 79 8.26 -3.71 -9.95
C GLY A 79 8.67 -4.83 -8.99
N ALA A 80 7.84 -5.12 -7.98
CA ALA A 80 8.02 -6.30 -7.15
C ALA A 80 7.61 -7.55 -7.94
N ALA A 81 8.33 -8.64 -7.74
CA ALA A 81 8.09 -9.91 -8.42
C ALA A 81 7.66 -10.97 -7.41
N PRO A 82 6.38 -11.09 -7.09
CA PRO A 82 5.88 -12.21 -6.33
C PRO A 82 6.10 -13.51 -7.13
N THR A 83 6.13 -14.65 -6.45
CA THR A 83 6.23 -15.94 -7.12
C THR A 83 5.09 -16.09 -8.12
N PHE A 84 5.42 -16.39 -9.37
CA PHE A 84 4.44 -16.51 -10.44
C PHE A 84 3.37 -17.56 -10.13
N ARG A 85 2.11 -17.17 -10.31
CA ARG A 85 0.94 -18.07 -10.21
C ARG A 85 0.12 -17.97 -11.50
N ALA A 86 -0.15 -19.11 -12.08
CA ALA A 86 -0.89 -19.21 -13.35
C ALA A 86 -2.35 -18.70 -13.24
N ASP A 87 -2.94 -18.81 -12.04
CA ASP A 87 -4.30 -18.34 -11.75
C ASP A 87 -4.39 -16.82 -11.48
N GLY A 88 -3.24 -16.15 -11.31
CA GLY A 88 -3.18 -14.71 -10.99
C GLY A 88 -3.77 -14.33 -9.64
N ASN A 89 -4.12 -15.32 -8.81
CA ASN A 89 -4.69 -15.11 -7.48
C ASN A 89 -3.59 -15.08 -6.44
N TYR A 90 -3.14 -13.88 -6.10
CA TYR A 90 -2.13 -13.65 -5.08
C TYR A 90 -2.78 -13.30 -3.75
N GLU A 91 -2.32 -13.95 -2.69
CA GLU A 91 -2.74 -13.68 -1.33
C GLU A 91 -1.88 -12.58 -0.68
N LEU A 92 -2.40 -11.98 0.40
CA LEU A 92 -1.68 -10.97 1.17
C LEU A 92 -0.30 -11.46 1.64
N GLY A 93 -0.22 -12.73 2.06
CA GLY A 93 1.02 -13.38 2.52
C GLY A 93 2.09 -13.50 1.43
N GLU A 94 1.74 -13.41 0.16
CA GLU A 94 2.68 -13.44 -0.97
C GLU A 94 3.02 -12.01 -1.46
N LEU A 95 1.99 -11.16 -1.56
CA LEU A 95 2.14 -9.80 -2.09
C LEU A 95 2.90 -8.88 -1.15
N LEU A 96 2.48 -8.79 0.10
CA LEU A 96 3.05 -7.82 1.05
C LEU A 96 4.54 -8.08 1.34
N PRO A 97 5.00 -9.32 1.60
CA PRO A 97 6.42 -9.60 1.76
C PRO A 97 7.23 -9.28 0.49
N SER A 98 6.68 -9.55 -0.69
CA SER A 98 7.33 -9.23 -1.97
C SER A 98 7.51 -7.71 -2.14
N VAL A 99 6.48 -6.93 -1.83
CA VAL A 99 6.52 -5.45 -1.86
C VAL A 99 7.55 -4.91 -0.85
N LEU A 100 7.54 -5.42 0.38
CA LEU A 100 8.48 -5.02 1.42
C LEU A 100 9.93 -5.34 1.02
N SER A 101 10.18 -6.53 0.50
CA SER A 101 11.49 -6.94 0.01
C SER A 101 11.96 -6.02 -1.12
N ARG A 102 11.08 -5.73 -2.08
CA ARG A 102 11.39 -4.84 -3.19
C ARG A 102 11.70 -3.41 -2.74
N MET A 103 10.93 -2.86 -1.80
CA MET A 103 11.21 -1.52 -1.27
C MET A 103 12.56 -1.46 -0.56
N LYS A 104 12.90 -2.48 0.24
CA LYS A 104 14.23 -2.59 0.87
C LYS A 104 15.36 -2.61 -0.15
N GLN A 105 15.20 -3.35 -1.27
CA GLN A 105 16.16 -3.38 -2.37
C GLN A 105 16.30 -2.00 -3.05
N LEU A 106 15.17 -1.33 -3.33
CA LEU A 106 15.17 0.00 -3.92
C LEU A 106 15.88 1.02 -3.00
N TYR A 107 15.61 0.97 -1.71
CA TYR A 107 16.31 1.80 -0.73
C TYR A 107 17.82 1.48 -0.65
N GLY A 108 18.23 0.22 -0.87
CA GLY A 108 19.63 -0.15 -1.03
C GLY A 108 20.25 0.55 -2.24
N LYS A 109 19.63 0.44 -3.42
CA LYS A 109 20.08 1.07 -4.65
C LYS A 109 20.17 2.60 -4.53
N VAL A 110 19.18 3.24 -3.87
CA VAL A 110 19.26 4.70 -3.61
C VAL A 110 20.46 5.04 -2.75
N ALA A 111 20.74 4.27 -1.69
CA ALA A 111 21.88 4.51 -0.81
C ALA A 111 23.22 4.41 -1.58
N ASP A 112 23.37 3.37 -2.43
CA ASP A 112 24.53 3.16 -3.26
C ASP A 112 24.71 4.29 -4.29
N ALA A 113 23.62 4.71 -4.93
CA ALA A 113 23.62 5.84 -5.85
C ALA A 113 24.00 7.15 -5.13
N ALA A 114 23.35 7.47 -4.02
CA ALA A 114 23.64 8.66 -3.22
C ALA A 114 25.11 8.70 -2.75
N GLN A 115 25.68 7.56 -2.37
CA GLN A 115 27.08 7.44 -2.01
C GLN A 115 27.98 7.72 -3.21
N SER A 116 27.68 7.16 -4.38
CA SER A 116 28.51 7.30 -5.59
C SER A 116 28.49 8.73 -6.19
N TRP A 117 27.35 9.43 -6.01
CA TRP A 117 27.18 10.80 -6.46
C TRP A 117 27.58 11.86 -5.42
N GLY A 118 27.85 11.47 -4.17
CA GLY A 118 28.11 12.39 -3.06
C GLY A 118 26.86 13.20 -2.64
N ASP A 119 25.66 12.63 -2.82
CA ASP A 119 24.39 13.30 -2.49
C ASP A 119 24.01 13.05 -1.03
N ASP A 120 24.45 13.95 -0.15
CA ASP A 120 24.21 13.83 1.29
C ASP A 120 22.73 14.05 1.65
N SER A 121 22.00 14.84 0.88
CA SER A 121 20.55 15.02 1.07
C SER A 121 19.79 13.71 0.83
N ALA A 122 20.10 13.02 -0.27
CA ALA A 122 19.50 11.71 -0.55
C ALA A 122 19.89 10.65 0.51
N LYS A 123 21.13 10.70 1.03
CA LYS A 123 21.55 9.79 2.12
C LYS A 123 20.70 9.99 3.37
N GLU A 124 20.47 11.24 3.77
CA GLU A 124 19.66 11.54 4.96
C GLU A 124 18.20 11.09 4.77
N ILE A 125 17.60 11.42 3.63
CA ILE A 125 16.22 11.02 3.30
C ILE A 125 16.07 9.50 3.34
N ILE A 126 17.01 8.78 2.70
CA ILE A 126 16.91 7.32 2.62
C ILE A 126 17.16 6.64 3.96
N ALA A 127 18.02 7.18 4.81
CA ALA A 127 18.23 6.66 6.16
C ALA A 127 16.93 6.75 6.98
N LYS A 128 16.28 7.91 7.00
CA LYS A 128 14.99 8.10 7.67
C LYS A 128 13.91 7.15 7.17
N ARG A 129 13.80 6.97 5.84
CA ARG A 129 12.81 6.08 5.24
C ARG A 129 13.09 4.59 5.51
N LYS A 130 14.37 4.18 5.52
CA LYS A 130 14.78 2.82 5.92
C LYS A 130 14.37 2.51 7.35
N ASP A 131 14.65 3.43 8.27
CA ASP A 131 14.33 3.27 9.69
C ASP A 131 12.81 3.22 9.92
N ALA A 132 12.05 4.10 9.25
CA ALA A 132 10.58 4.07 9.32
C ALA A 132 10.03 2.73 8.83
N LEU A 133 10.46 2.27 7.64
CA LEU A 133 10.02 1.00 7.08
C LEU A 133 10.42 -0.19 7.96
N ALA A 134 11.60 -0.17 8.57
CA ALA A 134 12.05 -1.23 9.47
C ALA A 134 11.16 -1.33 10.71
N ARG A 135 10.88 -0.19 11.35
CA ARG A 135 9.99 -0.15 12.53
C ARG A 135 8.57 -0.62 12.20
N SER A 136 7.96 -0.06 11.15
CA SER A 136 6.60 -0.41 10.77
C SER A 136 6.49 -1.87 10.31
N SER A 137 7.47 -2.41 9.56
CA SER A 137 7.43 -3.82 9.17
C SER A 137 7.64 -4.78 10.33
N ALA A 138 8.38 -4.41 11.37
CA ALA A 138 8.52 -5.23 12.58
C ALA A 138 7.18 -5.33 13.34
N SER A 139 6.46 -4.21 13.47
CA SER A 139 5.13 -4.20 14.09
C SER A 139 4.13 -5.05 13.32
N THR A 140 4.08 -4.93 11.99
CA THR A 140 3.12 -5.66 11.15
C THR A 140 3.42 -7.15 11.02
N ASN A 141 4.64 -7.61 11.20
CA ASN A 141 4.95 -9.06 11.21
C ASN A 141 4.21 -9.80 12.33
N VAL A 142 4.06 -9.16 13.49
CA VAL A 142 3.26 -9.69 14.59
C VAL A 142 1.77 -9.61 14.26
N GLU A 143 1.34 -8.50 13.67
CA GLU A 143 -0.06 -8.17 13.39
C GLU A 143 -0.62 -8.93 12.17
N GLN A 144 0.21 -9.30 11.20
CA GLN A 144 -0.22 -10.10 10.04
C GLN A 144 -0.83 -11.42 10.48
N TRP A 145 -0.30 -12.02 11.55
CA TRP A 145 -0.88 -13.19 12.17
C TRP A 145 -2.28 -12.93 12.74
N ALA A 146 -2.52 -11.75 13.36
CA ALA A 146 -3.81 -11.38 13.91
C ALA A 146 -4.86 -11.16 12.81
N VAL A 147 -4.50 -10.52 11.68
CA VAL A 147 -5.40 -10.36 10.52
C VAL A 147 -5.78 -11.71 9.92
N ASN A 148 -4.83 -12.62 9.77
CA ASN A 148 -5.10 -13.96 9.26
C ASN A 148 -6.00 -14.75 10.22
N LYS A 149 -5.79 -14.66 11.54
CA LYS A 149 -6.64 -15.33 12.53
C LYS A 149 -8.06 -14.77 12.60
N ALA A 150 -8.21 -13.46 12.52
CA ALA A 150 -9.52 -12.83 12.57
C ALA A 150 -10.38 -13.15 11.33
N VAL A 151 -9.75 -13.44 10.19
CA VAL A 151 -10.42 -13.79 8.93
C VAL A 151 -10.73 -15.30 8.85
N HIS A 152 -9.87 -16.13 9.41
CA HIS A 152 -10.13 -17.57 9.51
C HIS A 152 -10.84 -17.83 10.84
N TYR A 153 -12.10 -18.25 10.78
CA TYR A 153 -12.89 -18.62 11.94
C TYR A 153 -12.09 -19.61 12.82
N ASN A 154 -11.65 -19.10 13.95
CA ASN A 154 -10.96 -19.88 14.95
C ASN A 154 -11.70 -19.67 16.27
N GLU A 155 -12.35 -20.72 16.77
CA GLU A 155 -13.13 -20.69 18.01
C GLU A 155 -12.38 -20.14 19.23
N TRP A 156 -11.05 -20.05 19.14
CA TRP A 156 -10.15 -19.59 20.19
C TRP A 156 -9.76 -18.11 20.10
N ALA A 157 -10.13 -17.41 19.02
CA ALA A 157 -9.74 -16.01 18.81
C ALA A 157 -10.90 -15.07 19.18
N ASN A 158 -11.14 -14.83 20.46
CA ASN A 158 -11.99 -13.75 20.94
C ASN A 158 -11.26 -12.41 20.77
N PHE A 159 -11.06 -11.95 19.51
CA PHE A 159 -10.53 -10.63 19.26
C PHE A 159 -11.60 -9.57 19.53
N GLY A 160 -11.38 -8.79 20.57
CA GLY A 160 -12.17 -7.61 20.85
C GLY A 160 -11.69 -6.41 20.02
N LYS A 161 -12.49 -5.34 20.02
CA LYS A 161 -12.13 -4.07 19.42
C LYS A 161 -10.73 -3.58 19.87
N ARG A 162 -10.45 -3.67 21.18
CA ARG A 162 -9.19 -3.21 21.79
C ARG A 162 -7.96 -3.94 21.26
N ASP A 163 -8.14 -5.20 20.88
CA ASP A 163 -7.05 -6.03 20.37
C ASP A 163 -6.79 -5.76 18.87
N PHE A 164 -7.82 -5.33 18.14
CA PHE A 164 -7.73 -5.11 16.70
C PHE A 164 -7.37 -3.67 16.31
N GLU A 165 -7.67 -2.67 17.14
CA GLU A 165 -7.28 -1.27 16.88
C GLU A 165 -5.76 -1.09 16.67
N PRO A 166 -4.87 -1.69 17.48
CA PRO A 166 -3.42 -1.64 17.23
C PRO A 166 -3.00 -2.26 15.90
N VAL A 167 -3.67 -3.33 15.47
CA VAL A 167 -3.44 -3.98 14.18
C VAL A 167 -3.71 -3.01 13.04
N VAL A 168 -4.86 -2.34 13.08
CA VAL A 168 -5.25 -1.34 12.07
C VAL A 168 -4.23 -0.20 12.02
N ALA A 169 -3.83 0.32 13.18
CA ALA A 169 -2.84 1.38 13.29
C ALA A 169 -1.47 0.96 12.69
N ALA A 170 -0.99 -0.24 13.02
CA ALA A 170 0.29 -0.75 12.52
C ALA A 170 0.31 -0.87 10.99
N PHE A 171 -0.77 -1.36 10.38
CA PHE A 171 -0.85 -1.44 8.91
C PHE A 171 -1.02 -0.08 8.25
N LYS A 172 -1.74 0.85 8.88
CA LYS A 172 -1.83 2.23 8.41
C LYS A 172 -0.44 2.87 8.38
N ASP A 173 0.31 2.78 9.45
CA ASP A 173 1.69 3.30 9.55
C ASP A 173 2.63 2.64 8.53
N LEU A 174 2.46 1.33 8.29
CA LEU A 174 3.24 0.64 7.27
C LEU A 174 2.95 1.20 5.88
N LEU A 175 1.70 1.39 5.51
CA LEU A 175 1.32 1.90 4.19
C LEU A 175 1.79 3.34 3.98
N GLU A 176 1.84 4.17 5.02
CA GLU A 176 2.38 5.52 4.93
C GLU A 176 3.88 5.53 4.53
N CYS A 177 4.65 4.48 4.84
CA CYS A 177 6.04 4.37 4.39
C CYS A 177 6.19 4.34 2.86
N PHE A 178 5.13 3.98 2.14
CA PHE A 178 5.09 3.92 0.67
C PHE A 178 4.49 5.17 0.03
N ARG A 179 4.15 6.19 0.83
CA ARG A 179 3.56 7.45 0.36
C ARG A 179 4.54 8.61 0.40
N CYS A 180 4.20 9.62 -0.36
CA CYS A 180 4.86 10.92 -0.30
C CYS A 180 4.16 11.79 0.75
N ASP A 181 4.92 12.33 1.69
CA ASP A 181 4.39 13.16 2.78
C ASP A 181 3.67 14.42 2.27
N LYS A 182 4.05 14.93 1.08
CA LYS A 182 3.49 16.15 0.50
C LYS A 182 2.23 15.90 -0.33
N CYS A 183 2.29 14.97 -1.29
CA CYS A 183 1.17 14.76 -2.23
C CYS A 183 0.36 13.49 -1.97
N GLN A 184 0.73 12.72 -0.96
CA GLN A 184 0.08 11.47 -0.56
C GLN A 184 -0.01 10.39 -1.66
N SER A 185 0.65 10.63 -2.82
CA SER A 185 0.73 9.62 -3.86
C SER A 185 1.65 8.48 -3.47
N TRP A 186 1.37 7.29 -3.99
CA TRP A 186 2.23 6.14 -3.85
C TRP A 186 3.58 6.37 -4.54
N LEU A 187 4.66 5.89 -3.93
CA LEU A 187 5.97 5.86 -4.54
C LEU A 187 5.98 4.84 -5.69
N HIS A 188 6.64 5.19 -6.78
CA HIS A 188 6.75 4.34 -7.96
C HIS A 188 8.15 4.42 -8.57
N VAL A 189 8.52 3.39 -9.30
CA VAL A 189 9.76 3.36 -10.09
C VAL A 189 9.44 3.74 -11.52
N THR A 190 10.33 4.48 -12.16
CA THR A 190 10.21 4.87 -13.57
C THR A 190 11.04 3.92 -14.47
N PRO A 191 10.54 2.74 -14.85
CA PRO A 191 11.35 1.70 -15.48
C PRO A 191 11.81 2.01 -16.89
N ARG A 192 11.23 3.03 -17.54
CA ARG A 192 11.57 3.41 -18.92
C ARG A 192 12.23 4.76 -19.04
N GLN A 193 12.43 5.47 -17.94
CA GLN A 193 13.15 6.76 -17.94
C GLN A 193 14.57 6.55 -17.43
N ARG A 194 15.54 7.17 -18.08
CA ARG A 194 16.92 7.18 -17.60
C ARG A 194 17.24 8.59 -17.09
N PRO A 195 17.81 8.73 -15.90
CA PRO A 195 18.09 7.66 -14.93
C PRO A 195 16.80 7.12 -14.26
N GLU A 196 16.79 5.81 -13.94
CA GLU A 196 15.73 5.22 -13.12
C GLU A 196 15.71 5.89 -11.75
N SER A 197 14.52 6.18 -11.26
CA SER A 197 14.34 6.82 -9.96
C SER A 197 13.14 6.26 -9.21
N LEU A 198 13.24 6.26 -7.89
CA LEU A 198 12.10 6.09 -6.99
C LEU A 198 11.50 7.47 -6.74
N ARG A 199 10.25 7.68 -7.12
CA ARG A 199 9.64 9.00 -7.08
C ARG A 199 8.16 8.99 -6.74
N CYS A 200 7.65 10.16 -6.40
CA CYS A 200 6.23 10.45 -6.25
C CYS A 200 5.71 11.31 -7.40
N THR A 201 4.41 11.49 -7.49
CA THR A 201 3.75 12.28 -8.55
C THR A 201 4.18 13.75 -8.55
N CYS A 202 4.37 14.36 -7.36
CA CYS A 202 4.77 15.77 -7.25
C CYS A 202 6.29 15.98 -7.34
N SER A 203 7.08 14.93 -7.54
CA SER A 203 8.56 14.95 -7.60
C SER A 203 9.27 15.46 -6.35
N THR A 204 8.58 15.68 -5.22
CA THR A 204 9.23 15.99 -3.93
C THR A 204 10.11 14.82 -3.47
N VAL A 205 9.65 13.59 -3.70
CA VAL A 205 10.51 12.41 -3.64
C VAL A 205 10.95 12.10 -5.06
N ASN A 206 12.26 12.18 -5.31
CA ASN A 206 12.87 11.83 -6.60
C ASN A 206 14.28 11.34 -6.32
N LEU A 207 14.43 10.05 -6.05
CA LEU A 207 15.64 9.41 -5.59
C LEU A 207 16.27 8.58 -6.71
N ASN A 208 17.49 8.91 -7.11
CA ASN A 208 18.21 8.20 -8.17
C ASN A 208 18.51 6.76 -7.74
N LEU A 209 18.27 5.80 -8.65
CA LEU A 209 18.55 4.38 -8.46
C LEU A 209 19.85 3.94 -9.14
N MET A 210 20.49 4.82 -9.90
CA MET A 210 21.66 4.47 -10.69
C MET A 210 22.93 5.12 -10.11
N PRO A 211 23.94 4.32 -9.77
CA PRO A 211 25.24 4.86 -9.36
C PRO A 211 25.90 5.62 -10.51
N LYS A 212 26.86 6.47 -10.17
CA LYS A 212 27.68 7.20 -11.14
C LYS A 212 28.42 6.20 -12.04
N PRO A 213 28.39 6.37 -13.35
CA PRO A 213 29.18 5.54 -14.26
C PRO A 213 30.68 5.62 -13.91
N LYS A 214 31.35 4.48 -13.95
CA LYS A 214 32.82 4.42 -13.79
C LYS A 214 33.52 4.94 -15.04
#